data_e039e0deba90a549a2641c36f424bf01
#
_entry.id   e039e0deba90a549a2641c36f424bf01
#
_cell.length_a   1.000
_cell.length_b   1.000
_cell.length_c   1.000
_cell.angle_alpha   90.00
_cell.angle_beta   90.00
_cell.angle_gamma   90.00
#
_symmetry.space_group_name_H-M   'P 1'
#
loop_
_entity.id
_entity.type
_entity.pdbx_description
1 polymer ?
#
loop_
_entity_poly.entity_id
_entity_poly.type
_entity_poly.pdbx_seq_one_letter_code
_entity_poly.pdbx_strand_id
1 'polypeptide(L)'
;HSEDFKMEEENLDLNEDFEAMLNETFHDGFKYYNVGEKVTGTIVSLGDDALLVDIGQRSEASMSLADFTPEELAGMKIGDSVEATVVRFGGGVTVLSRSVGGRGADMSTVNMAREANLPIEAKVTGSNKGGFTATIGNIRAFIPISQIELGQAGPAENYIGRVFQFKVIEVREHEAVLSRAALLREEQAVERERVLAELKPGKMVVALVVKVEK
;
A
#
# COMPACT_ATOMS: atom_id res chain seq x y z
N HIS A 1 36.67 31.63 24.35
CA HIS A 1 35.33 31.81 23.71
C HIS A 1 35.34 31.73 22.15
N SER A 2 36.50 31.41 21.53
CA SER A 2 36.65 31.32 20.08
C SER A 2 36.97 29.91 19.57
N GLU A 3 37.14 28.93 20.46
CA GLU A 3 37.51 27.55 20.08
C GLU A 3 36.30 26.59 20.02
N ASP A 4 35.22 26.89 20.74
CA ASP A 4 34.02 26.04 20.74
C ASP A 4 33.15 26.18 19.46
N PHE A 5 33.31 27.26 18.69
CA PHE A 5 32.53 27.49 17.46
C PHE A 5 33.13 26.82 16.22
N LYS A 6 34.43 26.44 16.27
CA LYS A 6 35.07 25.72 15.15
C LYS A 6 34.83 24.23 15.15
N MET A 7 34.44 23.63 16.29
CA MET A 7 34.16 22.19 16.39
C MET A 7 32.79 21.78 15.81
N GLU A 8 31.81 22.69 15.77
CA GLU A 8 30.48 22.38 15.22
C GLU A 8 30.49 22.44 13.70
N GLU A 9 31.25 23.29 13.05
CA GLU A 9 31.34 23.33 11.58
C GLU A 9 32.14 22.13 11.00
N GLU A 10 33.18 21.66 11.69
CA GLU A 10 33.92 20.45 11.22
C GLU A 10 33.11 19.15 11.37
N ASN A 11 32.18 19.08 12.30
CA ASN A 11 31.33 17.90 12.47
C ASN A 11 30.16 17.83 11.42
N LEU A 12 29.71 18.97 10.89
CA LEU A 12 28.71 19.00 9.83
C LEU A 12 29.29 18.52 8.48
N ASP A 13 30.48 18.98 8.13
CA ASP A 13 31.17 18.57 6.88
C ASP A 13 31.49 17.07 6.88
N LEU A 14 31.91 16.51 8.02
CA LEU A 14 32.21 15.08 8.15
C LEU A 14 30.94 14.19 8.01
N ASN A 15 29.78 14.70 8.36
CA ASN A 15 28.53 13.94 8.26
C ASN A 15 27.98 13.96 6.83
N GLU A 16 28.08 15.08 6.12
CA GLU A 16 27.73 15.18 4.71
C GLU A 16 28.68 14.35 3.81
N ASP A 17 29.99 14.40 4.08
CA ASP A 17 30.98 13.56 3.39
C ASP A 17 30.78 12.07 3.69
N PHE A 18 30.39 11.73 4.92
CA PHE A 18 30.09 10.33 5.29
C PHE A 18 28.82 9.80 4.63
N GLU A 19 27.75 10.61 4.55
CA GLU A 19 26.53 10.26 3.83
C GLU A 19 26.77 10.17 2.32
N ALA A 20 27.58 11.06 1.75
CA ALA A 20 27.97 11.01 0.34
C ALA A 20 28.81 9.75 0.05
N MET A 21 29.76 9.42 0.95
CA MET A 21 30.61 8.24 0.85
C MET A 21 29.81 6.93 1.06
N LEU A 22 28.81 6.92 1.94
CA LEU A 22 27.86 5.82 2.07
C LEU A 22 27.04 5.63 0.77
N ASN A 23 26.53 6.71 0.20
CA ASN A 23 25.80 6.65 -1.06
C ASN A 23 26.65 6.18 -2.24
N GLU A 24 27.91 6.58 -2.33
CA GLU A 24 28.83 6.10 -3.36
C GLU A 24 29.26 4.63 -3.16
N THR A 25 29.42 4.19 -1.92
CA THR A 25 29.88 2.83 -1.60
C THR A 25 28.75 1.78 -1.75
N PHE A 26 27.48 2.20 -1.63
CA PHE A 26 26.29 1.34 -1.80
C PHE A 26 25.67 1.38 -3.20
N HIS A 27 26.26 2.08 -4.16
CA HIS A 27 25.82 2.08 -5.56
C HIS A 27 26.33 0.84 -6.31
N ASP A 28 26.08 -0.33 -5.75
CA ASP A 28 26.35 -1.62 -6.38
C ASP A 28 25.32 -1.98 -7.48
N GLY A 29 24.59 -0.98 -7.98
CA GLY A 29 23.59 -1.13 -9.03
C GLY A 29 22.29 -1.81 -8.56
N PHE A 30 22.17 -2.15 -7.28
CA PHE A 30 20.98 -2.76 -6.72
C PHE A 30 19.97 -1.74 -6.22
N LYS A 31 18.69 -2.04 -6.43
CA LYS A 31 17.58 -1.25 -5.92
C LYS A 31 17.23 -1.67 -4.50
N TYR A 32 16.86 -0.71 -3.67
CA TYR A 32 16.35 -0.94 -2.33
C TYR A 32 14.90 -0.44 -2.27
N TYR A 33 14.05 -1.21 -1.64
CA TYR A 33 12.63 -0.91 -1.53
C TYR A 33 12.20 -0.89 -0.06
N ASN A 34 11.15 -0.13 0.23
CA ASN A 34 10.52 -0.12 1.53
C ASN A 34 9.24 -0.96 1.53
N VAL A 35 8.80 -1.40 2.71
CA VAL A 35 7.48 -2.03 2.86
C VAL A 35 6.40 -1.03 2.43
N GLY A 36 5.47 -1.50 1.59
CA GLY A 36 4.42 -0.67 1.02
C GLY A 36 4.71 -0.06 -0.34
N GLU A 37 5.94 -0.17 -0.82
CA GLU A 37 6.34 0.35 -2.12
C GLU A 37 5.87 -0.58 -3.24
N LYS A 38 5.32 0.00 -4.31
CA LYS A 38 4.95 -0.74 -5.52
C LYS A 38 6.18 -0.96 -6.39
N VAL A 39 6.32 -2.18 -6.86
CA VAL A 39 7.44 -2.59 -7.70
C VAL A 39 6.93 -3.33 -8.93
N THR A 40 7.66 -3.19 -10.02
CA THR A 40 7.49 -4.01 -11.23
C THR A 40 8.71 -4.89 -11.36
N GLY A 41 8.51 -6.18 -11.49
CA GLY A 41 9.58 -7.16 -11.63
C GLY A 41 9.32 -8.13 -12.75
N THR A 42 10.31 -8.98 -13.00
CA THR A 42 10.28 -10.03 -14.04
C THR A 42 10.28 -11.40 -13.37
N ILE A 43 9.38 -12.28 -13.78
CA ILE A 43 9.32 -13.65 -13.28
C ILE A 43 10.54 -14.41 -13.74
N VAL A 44 11.33 -14.92 -12.80
CA VAL A 44 12.55 -15.70 -13.10
C VAL A 44 12.38 -17.19 -12.81
N SER A 45 11.42 -17.54 -11.93
CA SER A 45 11.11 -18.94 -11.63
C SER A 45 9.64 -19.10 -11.23
N LEU A 46 9.07 -20.23 -11.63
CA LEU A 46 7.71 -20.66 -11.23
C LEU A 46 7.88 -21.90 -10.35
N GLY A 47 7.65 -21.73 -9.04
CA GLY A 47 7.67 -22.82 -8.08
C GLY A 47 6.27 -23.42 -7.85
N ASP A 48 6.16 -24.35 -6.90
CA ASP A 48 4.89 -25.02 -6.56
C ASP A 48 3.99 -24.13 -5.69
N ASP A 49 4.57 -23.31 -4.80
CA ASP A 49 3.86 -22.45 -3.86
C ASP A 49 4.09 -20.94 -4.09
N ALA A 50 5.20 -20.60 -4.76
CA ALA A 50 5.59 -19.22 -4.99
C ALA A 50 6.31 -19.03 -6.31
N LEU A 51 6.21 -17.82 -6.85
CA LEU A 51 7.09 -17.34 -7.91
C LEU A 51 8.32 -16.66 -7.32
N LEU A 52 9.42 -16.69 -8.06
CA LEU A 52 10.55 -15.79 -7.85
C LEU A 52 10.53 -14.69 -8.90
N VAL A 53 10.69 -13.46 -8.42
CA VAL A 53 10.61 -12.25 -9.25
C VAL A 53 11.89 -11.43 -9.07
N ASP A 54 12.51 -11.08 -10.18
CA ASP A 54 13.63 -10.15 -10.18
C ASP A 54 13.10 -8.71 -10.19
N ILE A 55 13.39 -7.98 -9.13
CA ILE A 55 13.04 -6.57 -8.95
C ILE A 55 14.26 -5.64 -8.97
N GLY A 56 15.42 -6.14 -9.36
CA GLY A 56 16.67 -5.40 -9.40
C GLY A 56 17.38 -5.30 -8.05
N GLN A 57 17.06 -6.20 -7.11
CA GLN A 57 17.78 -6.38 -5.85
C GLN A 57 18.87 -7.45 -5.99
N ARG A 58 19.70 -7.60 -4.96
CA ARG A 58 20.75 -8.63 -4.89
C ARG A 58 20.18 -10.06 -4.86
N SER A 59 18.97 -10.22 -4.34
CA SER A 59 18.24 -11.50 -4.28
C SER A 59 16.88 -11.35 -4.94
N GLU A 60 16.37 -12.43 -5.50
CA GLU A 60 15.01 -12.47 -6.03
C GLU A 60 13.99 -12.27 -4.92
N ALA A 61 12.88 -11.65 -5.27
CA ALA A 61 11.74 -11.52 -4.39
C ALA A 61 10.79 -12.72 -4.54
N SER A 62 10.14 -13.10 -3.47
CA SER A 62 9.15 -14.18 -3.43
C SER A 62 7.73 -13.61 -3.50
N MET A 63 6.87 -14.23 -4.30
CA MET A 63 5.47 -13.87 -4.43
C MET A 63 4.60 -15.14 -4.39
N SER A 64 3.56 -15.15 -3.55
CA SER A 64 2.70 -16.32 -3.39
C SER A 64 1.86 -16.58 -4.64
N LEU A 65 1.75 -17.85 -5.05
CA LEU A 65 0.82 -18.27 -6.11
C LEU A 65 -0.66 -18.07 -5.72
N ALA A 66 -0.97 -17.98 -4.42
CA ALA A 66 -2.31 -17.72 -3.93
C ALA A 66 -2.85 -16.33 -4.32
N ASP A 67 -1.98 -15.40 -4.71
CA ASP A 67 -2.35 -14.06 -5.19
C ASP A 67 -2.90 -14.07 -6.63
N PHE A 68 -2.84 -15.19 -7.31
CA PHE A 68 -3.25 -15.35 -8.71
C PHE A 68 -4.39 -16.34 -8.85
N THR A 69 -5.19 -16.15 -9.89
CA THR A 69 -6.18 -17.14 -10.29
C THR A 69 -5.51 -18.29 -11.06
N PRO A 70 -6.10 -19.51 -11.09
CA PRO A 70 -5.57 -20.61 -11.88
C PRO A 70 -5.44 -20.29 -13.38
N GLU A 71 -6.31 -19.44 -13.91
CA GLU A 71 -6.29 -18.99 -15.31
C GLU A 71 -5.09 -18.07 -15.58
N GLU A 72 -4.79 -17.16 -14.66
CA GLU A 72 -3.61 -16.28 -14.73
C GLU A 72 -2.33 -17.09 -14.65
N LEU A 73 -2.25 -18.06 -13.73
CA LEU A 73 -1.09 -18.94 -13.58
C LEU A 73 -0.84 -19.81 -14.83
N ALA A 74 -1.88 -20.27 -15.48
CA ALA A 74 -1.77 -21.05 -16.72
C ALA A 74 -1.20 -20.24 -17.89
N GLY A 75 -1.42 -18.91 -17.90
CA GLY A 75 -0.89 -17.98 -18.90
C GLY A 75 0.48 -17.40 -18.58
N MET A 76 0.96 -17.56 -17.35
CA MET A 76 2.25 -17.00 -16.91
C MET A 76 3.44 -17.77 -17.43
N LYS A 77 4.49 -17.03 -17.79
CA LYS A 77 5.76 -17.58 -18.25
C LYS A 77 6.93 -16.88 -17.58
N ILE A 78 8.05 -17.56 -17.49
CA ILE A 78 9.32 -16.97 -17.11
C ILE A 78 9.66 -15.87 -18.12
N GLY A 79 10.00 -14.68 -17.63
CA GLY A 79 10.23 -13.47 -18.41
C GLY A 79 9.07 -12.51 -18.48
N ASP A 80 7.87 -12.90 -18.00
CA ASP A 80 6.73 -11.99 -17.91
C ASP A 80 6.94 -10.94 -16.81
N SER A 81 6.41 -9.75 -17.03
CA SER A 81 6.40 -8.66 -16.04
C SER A 81 5.24 -8.78 -15.09
N VAL A 82 5.49 -8.52 -13.81
CA VAL A 82 4.48 -8.53 -12.76
C VAL A 82 4.60 -7.28 -11.89
N GLU A 83 3.47 -6.66 -11.57
CA GLU A 83 3.39 -5.58 -10.59
C GLU A 83 2.97 -6.13 -9.23
N ALA A 84 3.62 -5.67 -8.19
CA ALA A 84 3.34 -6.08 -6.82
C ALA A 84 3.73 -5.00 -5.81
N THR A 85 3.35 -5.21 -4.56
CA THR A 85 3.73 -4.36 -3.42
C THR A 85 4.66 -5.14 -2.51
N VAL A 86 5.71 -4.49 -2.01
CA VAL A 86 6.58 -5.05 -0.98
C VAL A 86 5.82 -5.12 0.32
N VAL A 87 5.55 -6.32 0.81
CA VAL A 87 4.75 -6.52 2.04
C VAL A 87 5.61 -6.89 3.24
N ARG A 88 6.78 -7.48 3.03
CA ARG A 88 7.63 -7.93 4.11
C ARG A 88 9.07 -8.17 3.64
N PHE A 89 10.00 -8.00 4.56
CA PHE A 89 11.36 -8.53 4.47
C PHE A 89 11.53 -9.62 5.54
N GLY A 90 12.05 -10.77 5.16
CA GLY A 90 12.24 -11.85 6.11
C GLY A 90 13.19 -12.91 5.57
N GLY A 91 14.13 -13.38 6.42
CA GLY A 91 15.08 -14.42 6.04
C GLY A 91 16.00 -14.07 4.86
N GLY A 92 16.28 -12.78 4.63
CA GLY A 92 17.04 -12.32 3.48
C GLY A 92 16.26 -12.27 2.15
N VAL A 93 14.96 -12.51 2.19
CA VAL A 93 14.08 -12.51 1.02
C VAL A 93 13.07 -11.38 1.13
N THR A 94 12.88 -10.65 0.04
CA THR A 94 11.79 -9.68 -0.11
C THR A 94 10.52 -10.43 -0.50
N VAL A 95 9.43 -10.23 0.25
CA VAL A 95 8.14 -10.83 -0.04
C VAL A 95 7.24 -9.80 -0.70
N LEU A 96 6.70 -10.15 -1.84
CA LEU A 96 5.78 -9.34 -2.62
C LEU A 96 4.37 -9.92 -2.53
N SER A 97 3.38 -9.04 -2.63
CA SER A 97 1.98 -9.43 -2.84
C SER A 97 1.36 -8.55 -3.89
N ARG A 98 0.54 -9.13 -4.75
CA ARG A 98 -0.22 -8.41 -5.77
C ARG A 98 -1.33 -7.56 -5.16
N SER A 99 -1.90 -8.05 -4.08
CA SER A 99 -2.95 -7.36 -3.34
C SER A 99 -2.77 -7.61 -1.84
N VAL A 100 -2.72 -6.55 -1.07
CA VAL A 100 -2.71 -6.65 0.39
C VAL A 100 -4.11 -7.08 0.83
N GLY A 101 -4.21 -8.23 1.50
CA GLY A 101 -5.50 -8.79 1.93
C GLY A 101 -6.10 -9.88 1.03
N GLY A 102 -5.36 -10.39 0.04
CA GLY A 102 -5.76 -11.52 -0.79
C GLY A 102 -5.93 -12.85 -0.02
N ARG A 103 -6.11 -13.94 -0.74
CA ARG A 103 -6.49 -15.26 -0.18
C ARG A 103 -5.57 -15.81 0.91
N GLY A 104 -4.33 -15.39 0.98
CA GLY A 104 -3.37 -15.83 2.00
C GLY A 104 -3.18 -14.85 3.16
N ALA A 105 -4.03 -13.84 3.28
CA ALA A 105 -3.92 -12.85 4.33
C ALA A 105 -4.17 -13.44 5.72
N ASP A 106 -3.31 -13.12 6.66
CA ASP A 106 -3.38 -13.46 8.07
C ASP A 106 -3.37 -12.17 8.94
N MET A 107 -3.44 -12.33 10.27
CA MET A 107 -3.39 -11.19 11.18
C MET A 107 -2.09 -10.40 11.09
N SER A 108 -1.00 -11.05 10.71
CA SER A 108 0.29 -10.39 10.45
C SER A 108 0.18 -9.42 9.26
N THR A 109 -0.50 -9.84 8.19
CA THR A 109 -0.79 -9.00 7.02
C THR A 109 -1.64 -7.79 7.40
N VAL A 110 -2.65 -7.98 8.25
CA VAL A 110 -3.52 -6.90 8.72
C VAL A 110 -2.76 -5.89 9.57
N ASN A 111 -1.93 -6.36 10.50
CA ASN A 111 -1.09 -5.50 11.34
C ASN A 111 -0.09 -4.72 10.49
N MET A 112 0.56 -5.37 9.53
CA MET A 112 1.49 -4.73 8.61
C MET A 112 0.79 -3.64 7.78
N ALA A 113 -0.40 -3.91 7.25
CA ALA A 113 -1.18 -2.92 6.49
C ALA A 113 -1.55 -1.71 7.34
N ARG A 114 -1.88 -1.92 8.62
CA ARG A 114 -2.13 -0.84 9.58
C ARG A 114 -0.88 0.00 9.86
N GLU A 115 0.23 -0.64 10.17
CA GLU A 115 1.49 0.04 10.51
C GLU A 115 2.08 0.80 9.32
N ALA A 116 2.04 0.21 8.14
CA ALA A 116 2.49 0.83 6.90
C ALA A 116 1.45 1.77 6.25
N ASN A 117 0.28 1.94 6.86
CA ASN A 117 -0.83 2.75 6.35
C ASN A 117 -1.27 2.36 4.92
N LEU A 118 -1.22 1.07 4.60
CA LEU A 118 -1.57 0.52 3.29
C LEU A 118 -3.05 0.17 3.21
N PRO A 119 -3.68 0.39 2.04
CA PRO A 119 -5.01 -0.15 1.78
C PRO A 119 -4.98 -1.68 1.76
N ILE A 120 -6.03 -2.29 2.29
CA ILE A 120 -6.24 -3.73 2.30
C ILE A 120 -7.54 -4.08 1.59
N GLU A 121 -7.54 -5.15 0.81
CA GLU A 121 -8.73 -5.64 0.15
C GLU A 121 -9.56 -6.51 1.09
N ALA A 122 -10.86 -6.25 1.13
CA ALA A 122 -11.80 -7.05 1.88
C ALA A 122 -13.10 -7.24 1.08
N LYS A 123 -13.68 -8.43 1.20
CA LYS A 123 -14.99 -8.74 0.63
C LYS A 123 -16.07 -8.48 1.66
N VAL A 124 -17.03 -7.63 1.33
CA VAL A 124 -18.20 -7.40 2.17
C VAL A 124 -19.14 -8.59 2.06
N THR A 125 -19.43 -9.23 3.20
CA THR A 125 -20.22 -10.48 3.25
C THR A 125 -21.63 -10.28 3.80
N GLY A 126 -21.85 -9.23 4.56
CA GLY A 126 -23.16 -8.96 5.16
C GLY A 126 -23.25 -7.58 5.79
N SER A 127 -24.41 -7.28 6.37
CA SER A 127 -24.65 -6.04 7.10
C SER A 127 -25.45 -6.29 8.36
N ASN A 128 -25.29 -5.41 9.33
CA ASN A 128 -26.07 -5.37 10.57
C ASN A 128 -26.40 -3.92 10.94
N LYS A 129 -27.06 -3.72 12.08
CA LYS A 129 -27.46 -2.37 12.54
C LYS A 129 -26.28 -1.41 12.76
N GLY A 130 -25.10 -1.93 13.07
CA GLY A 130 -23.90 -1.13 13.38
C GLY A 130 -23.00 -0.87 12.17
N GLY A 131 -23.16 -1.63 11.09
CA GLY A 131 -22.30 -1.54 9.94
C GLY A 131 -22.29 -2.78 9.06
N PHE A 132 -21.16 -3.07 8.47
CA PHE A 132 -20.98 -4.18 7.54
C PHE A 132 -19.98 -5.18 8.09
N THR A 133 -20.18 -6.44 7.74
CA THR A 133 -19.22 -7.51 7.97
C THR A 133 -18.46 -7.79 6.68
N ALA A 134 -17.18 -8.04 6.80
CA ALA A 134 -16.30 -8.36 5.68
C ALA A 134 -15.31 -9.45 6.04
N THR A 135 -14.61 -9.95 5.05
CA THR A 135 -13.51 -10.91 5.23
C THR A 135 -12.27 -10.45 4.48
N ILE A 136 -11.13 -10.56 5.16
CA ILE A 136 -9.80 -10.34 4.60
C ILE A 136 -9.13 -11.71 4.53
N GLY A 137 -9.20 -12.40 3.38
CA GLY A 137 -8.82 -13.81 3.35
C GLY A 137 -9.69 -14.62 4.32
N ASN A 138 -9.08 -15.17 5.37
CA ASN A 138 -9.78 -15.94 6.40
C ASN A 138 -10.10 -15.12 7.67
N ILE A 139 -9.77 -13.83 7.69
CA ILE A 139 -9.92 -12.96 8.85
C ILE A 139 -11.27 -12.24 8.78
N ARG A 140 -11.95 -12.18 9.91
CA ARG A 140 -13.17 -11.40 10.05
C ARG A 140 -12.83 -9.91 10.14
N ALA A 141 -13.64 -9.10 9.50
CA ALA A 141 -13.52 -7.65 9.55
C ALA A 141 -14.89 -7.00 9.76
N PHE A 142 -14.90 -5.87 10.43
CA PHE A 142 -16.08 -5.05 10.66
C PHE A 142 -15.85 -3.64 10.12
N ILE A 143 -16.85 -3.11 9.44
CA ILE A 143 -16.83 -1.76 8.88
C ILE A 143 -18.00 -1.00 9.50
N PRO A 144 -17.75 -0.05 10.42
CA PRO A 144 -18.81 0.79 10.96
C PRO A 144 -19.58 1.50 9.85
N ILE A 145 -20.88 1.67 10.00
CA ILE A 145 -21.74 2.26 8.97
C ILE A 145 -21.27 3.65 8.52
N SER A 146 -20.72 4.43 9.45
CA SER A 146 -20.12 5.74 9.17
C SER A 146 -18.79 5.70 8.42
N GLN A 147 -18.20 4.52 8.27
CA GLN A 147 -16.87 4.31 7.68
C GLN A 147 -16.92 3.64 6.31
N ILE A 148 -18.10 3.29 5.80
CA ILE A 148 -18.23 2.67 4.48
C ILE A 148 -18.18 3.70 3.34
N GLU A 149 -18.66 4.90 3.56
CA GLU A 149 -18.74 6.01 2.60
C GLU A 149 -18.37 7.37 3.22
N LEU A 150 -18.10 8.35 2.36
CA LEU A 150 -17.89 9.75 2.73
C LEU A 150 -19.24 10.47 2.91
N GLY A 151 -20.04 10.10 3.84
CA GLY A 151 -21.36 10.67 4.04
C GLY A 151 -22.34 9.58 4.43
N GLN A 152 -23.55 9.63 3.89
CA GLN A 152 -24.54 8.62 4.19
C GLN A 152 -24.29 7.35 3.39
N ALA A 153 -24.23 6.20 4.05
CA ALA A 153 -24.16 4.91 3.40
C ALA A 153 -25.39 4.66 2.52
N GLY A 154 -25.18 4.13 1.34
CA GLY A 154 -26.23 3.66 0.46
C GLY A 154 -26.88 2.35 0.94
N PRO A 155 -27.78 1.76 0.14
CA PRO A 155 -28.37 0.46 0.44
C PRO A 155 -27.29 -0.62 0.60
N ALA A 156 -27.49 -1.52 1.57
CA ALA A 156 -26.53 -2.60 1.86
C ALA A 156 -26.23 -3.50 0.65
N GLU A 157 -27.19 -3.67 -0.22
CA GLU A 157 -27.09 -4.45 -1.46
C GLU A 157 -26.00 -3.94 -2.41
N ASN A 158 -25.66 -2.66 -2.35
CA ASN A 158 -24.59 -2.07 -3.16
C ASN A 158 -23.19 -2.51 -2.73
N TYR A 159 -23.05 -3.00 -1.52
CA TYR A 159 -21.77 -3.36 -0.91
C TYR A 159 -21.59 -4.86 -0.74
N ILE A 160 -22.65 -5.58 -0.40
CA ILE A 160 -22.60 -7.02 -0.12
C ILE A 160 -22.17 -7.80 -1.37
N GLY A 161 -21.24 -8.72 -1.19
CA GLY A 161 -20.69 -9.57 -2.23
C GLY A 161 -19.59 -8.94 -3.08
N ARG A 162 -19.28 -7.66 -2.84
CA ARG A 162 -18.24 -6.94 -3.55
C ARG A 162 -16.96 -6.85 -2.74
N VAL A 163 -15.85 -6.69 -3.45
CA VAL A 163 -14.52 -6.44 -2.89
C VAL A 163 -14.21 -4.96 -3.02
N PHE A 164 -13.80 -4.35 -1.92
CA PHE A 164 -13.34 -2.96 -1.88
C PHE A 164 -12.01 -2.87 -1.17
N GLN A 165 -11.34 -1.75 -1.36
CA GLN A 165 -10.16 -1.39 -0.58
C GLN A 165 -10.56 -0.57 0.65
N PHE A 166 -9.93 -0.87 1.78
CA PHE A 166 -10.16 -0.24 3.06
C PHE A 166 -8.85 0.11 3.74
N LYS A 167 -8.89 1.05 4.67
CA LYS A 167 -7.82 1.22 5.65
C LYS A 167 -8.15 0.47 6.93
N VAL A 168 -7.13 -0.09 7.54
CA VAL A 168 -7.24 -0.74 8.86
C VAL A 168 -7.14 0.35 9.92
N ILE A 169 -8.23 0.59 10.66
CA ILE A 169 -8.26 1.60 11.73
C ILE A 169 -8.02 1.00 13.11
N GLU A 170 -8.39 -0.25 13.32
CA GLU A 170 -8.19 -0.96 14.57
C GLU A 170 -7.96 -2.45 14.29
N VAL A 171 -7.13 -3.08 15.08
CA VAL A 171 -6.91 -4.53 15.05
C VAL A 171 -7.24 -5.08 16.43
N ARG A 172 -8.17 -6.03 16.47
CA ARG A 172 -8.55 -6.80 17.64
C ARG A 172 -7.99 -8.21 17.54
N GLU A 173 -8.14 -8.99 18.60
CA GLU A 173 -7.56 -10.34 18.69
C GLU A 173 -7.91 -11.24 17.49
N HIS A 174 -9.16 -11.18 17.01
CA HIS A 174 -9.64 -12.03 15.92
C HIS A 174 -10.42 -11.25 14.84
N GLU A 175 -10.40 -9.94 14.88
CA GLU A 175 -11.17 -9.08 13.98
C GLU A 175 -10.42 -7.79 13.67
N ALA A 176 -10.52 -7.34 12.43
CA ALA A 176 -10.04 -6.05 12.00
C ALA A 176 -11.22 -5.06 11.85
N VAL A 177 -11.03 -3.81 12.25
CA VAL A 177 -11.98 -2.73 11.97
C VAL A 177 -11.45 -1.92 10.80
N LEU A 178 -12.28 -1.78 9.78
CA LEU A 178 -11.92 -1.18 8.50
C LEU A 178 -12.68 0.12 8.23
N SER A 179 -12.07 0.99 7.44
CA SER A 179 -12.66 2.23 6.97
C SER A 179 -12.38 2.47 5.49
N ARG A 180 -13.41 2.50 4.69
CA ARG A 180 -13.34 2.97 3.31
C ARG A 180 -13.35 4.49 3.26
N ALA A 181 -14.11 5.14 4.15
CA ALA A 181 -14.14 6.60 4.24
C ALA A 181 -12.77 7.22 4.50
N ALA A 182 -11.92 6.58 5.32
CA ALA A 182 -10.55 7.03 5.54
C ALA A 182 -9.71 6.99 4.27
N LEU A 183 -9.81 5.92 3.47
CA LEU A 183 -9.15 5.80 2.17
C LEU A 183 -9.65 6.86 1.19
N LEU A 184 -10.96 7.00 1.05
CA LEU A 184 -11.56 8.00 0.16
C LEU A 184 -11.19 9.45 0.52
N ARG A 185 -11.03 9.76 1.82
CA ARG A 185 -10.55 11.08 2.26
C ARG A 185 -9.11 11.34 1.83
N GLU A 186 -8.26 10.34 1.91
CA GLU A 186 -6.86 10.46 1.46
C GLU A 186 -6.78 10.62 -0.06
N GLU A 187 -7.55 9.83 -0.81
CA GLU A 187 -7.62 9.95 -2.26
C GLU A 187 -8.11 11.34 -2.68
N GLN A 188 -9.13 11.88 -2.01
CA GLN A 188 -9.61 13.24 -2.25
C GLN A 188 -8.57 14.31 -1.89
N ALA A 189 -7.81 14.13 -0.80
CA ALA A 189 -6.76 15.06 -0.41
C ALA A 189 -5.64 15.09 -1.44
N VAL A 190 -5.18 13.93 -1.91
CA VAL A 190 -4.16 13.81 -2.95
C VAL A 190 -4.63 14.44 -4.27
N GLU A 191 -5.86 14.15 -4.69
CA GLU A 191 -6.43 14.72 -5.91
C GLU A 191 -6.58 16.24 -5.80
N ARG A 192 -7.01 16.74 -4.65
CA ARG A 192 -7.10 18.18 -4.38
C ARG A 192 -5.74 18.86 -4.47
N GLU A 193 -4.71 18.28 -3.88
CA GLU A 193 -3.34 18.81 -3.97
C GLU A 193 -2.83 18.79 -5.41
N ARG A 194 -3.10 17.72 -6.16
CA ARG A 194 -2.74 17.62 -7.57
C ARG A 194 -3.39 18.71 -8.40
N VAL A 195 -4.70 18.91 -8.23
CA VAL A 195 -5.45 19.95 -8.92
C VAL A 195 -4.93 21.35 -8.56
N LEU A 196 -4.65 21.60 -7.27
CA LEU A 196 -4.08 22.89 -6.84
C LEU A 196 -2.68 23.14 -7.40
N ALA A 197 -1.85 22.10 -7.52
CA ALA A 197 -0.52 22.21 -8.14
C ALA A 197 -0.59 22.48 -9.65
N GLU A 198 -1.63 22.01 -10.33
CA GLU A 198 -1.90 22.27 -11.76
C GLU A 198 -2.50 23.65 -12.02
N LEU A 199 -3.16 24.26 -11.02
CA LEU A 199 -3.75 25.58 -11.08
C LEU A 199 -2.67 26.66 -10.95
N LYS A 200 -2.06 27.04 -12.08
CA LYS A 200 -1.17 28.22 -12.14
C LYS A 200 -1.98 29.50 -12.41
N PRO A 201 -1.54 30.65 -11.85
CA PRO A 201 -2.17 31.95 -12.19
C PRO A 201 -2.19 32.17 -13.71
N GLY A 202 -3.37 32.44 -14.26
CA GLY A 202 -3.56 32.66 -15.70
C GLY A 202 -4.02 31.44 -16.50
N LYS A 203 -4.16 30.23 -15.88
CA LYS A 203 -4.75 29.09 -16.57
C LYS A 203 -6.28 29.18 -16.53
N MET A 204 -6.90 29.08 -17.69
CA MET A 204 -8.36 29.08 -17.82
C MET A 204 -8.89 27.70 -17.36
N VAL A 205 -9.80 27.67 -16.39
CA VAL A 205 -10.43 26.46 -15.87
C VAL A 205 -11.93 26.54 -16.07
N VAL A 206 -12.52 25.50 -16.57
CA VAL A 206 -13.98 25.37 -16.63
C VAL A 206 -14.43 24.82 -15.29
N ALA A 207 -15.14 25.64 -14.50
CA ALA A 207 -15.68 25.22 -13.21
C ALA A 207 -17.21 25.23 -13.26
N LEU A 208 -17.82 24.17 -12.74
CA LEU A 208 -19.25 24.10 -12.51
C LEU A 208 -19.56 24.61 -11.10
N VAL A 209 -20.32 25.70 -11.01
CA VAL A 209 -20.77 26.20 -9.70
C VAL A 209 -21.92 25.32 -9.20
N VAL A 210 -21.66 24.54 -8.15
CA VAL A 210 -22.62 23.58 -7.61
C VAL A 210 -23.51 24.22 -6.53
N LYS A 211 -23.02 25.22 -5.81
CA LYS A 211 -23.80 25.93 -4.77
C LYS A 211 -23.21 27.31 -4.48
N VAL A 212 -24.08 28.30 -4.36
CA VAL A 212 -23.74 29.62 -3.83
C VAL A 212 -24.48 29.79 -2.52
N GLU A 213 -23.77 29.87 -1.39
CA GLU A 213 -24.33 30.27 -0.11
C GLU A 213 -24.25 31.80 0.03
N LYS A 214 -25.35 32.39 0.49
CA LYS A 214 -25.43 33.83 0.79
C LYS A 214 -24.90 34.12 2.17
#